data_95b08aa16440a4fbf7b848242538525f
#
_entry.id   95b08aa16440a4fbf7b848242538525f
#
_cell.length_a   1.000
_cell.length_b   1.000
_cell.length_c   1.000
_cell.angle_alpha   90.00
_cell.angle_beta   90.00
_cell.angle_gamma   90.00
#
_symmetry.space_group_name_H-M   'P 1'
#
loop_
_entity.id
_entity.type
_entity.pdbx_description
1 polymer ?
#
loop_
_entity_poly.entity_id
_entity_poly.type
_entity_poly.pdbx_seq_one_letter_code
_entity_poly.pdbx_strand_id
1 'polypeptide(L)'
;MIQEKLIAYGNAVYDAYQLDDRDTYAEVMRNYQDYVILVCFPLYGDVVHIDHVYRGLFALRDRDTKLARLELLKAGRPPAGTLIKFLGPNCMLASELLKDGEREAVLDFMVYCKGFWLLPIRVFHLPEWIRTIKRGGMPDFGRNLRVGLTLDR
;
A
#
# COMPACT_ATOMS: atom_id res chain seq x y z
N MET A 1 9.57 16.29 15.75
CA MET A 1 8.61 15.81 16.80
C MET A 1 7.51 14.94 16.18
N ILE A 2 6.48 15.48 15.56
CA ILE A 2 5.45 14.63 14.91
C ILE A 2 6.05 13.84 13.76
N GLN A 3 6.79 14.48 12.91
CA GLN A 3 7.45 13.85 11.77
C GLN A 3 8.41 12.73 12.19
N GLU A 4 9.23 12.96 13.20
CA GLU A 4 10.16 11.95 13.71
C GLU A 4 9.41 10.71 14.23
N LYS A 5 8.26 10.90 14.90
CA LYS A 5 7.43 9.80 15.37
C LYS A 5 6.78 9.02 14.23
N LEU A 6 6.30 9.70 13.20
CA LEU A 6 5.75 9.05 12.01
C LEU A 6 6.82 8.21 11.29
N ILE A 7 8.02 8.74 11.14
CA ILE A 7 9.18 8.03 10.59
C ILE A 7 9.51 6.80 11.45
N ALA A 8 9.56 6.95 12.77
CA ALA A 8 9.85 5.85 13.68
C ALA A 8 8.82 4.72 13.58
N TYR A 9 7.52 5.05 13.53
CA TYR A 9 6.47 4.05 13.33
C TYR A 9 6.59 3.35 11.97
N GLY A 10 6.78 4.12 10.90
CA GLY A 10 6.93 3.56 9.55
C GLY A 10 8.11 2.58 9.47
N ASN A 11 9.25 2.95 10.05
CA ASN A 11 10.42 2.09 10.08
C ASN A 11 10.21 0.85 10.95
N ALA A 12 9.58 0.98 12.12
CA ALA A 12 9.29 -0.15 12.99
C ALA A 12 8.33 -1.17 12.34
N VAL A 13 7.32 -0.69 11.64
CA VAL A 13 6.40 -1.54 10.87
C VAL A 13 7.15 -2.29 9.76
N TYR A 14 7.99 -1.58 9.02
CA TYR A 14 8.80 -2.19 7.95
C TYR A 14 9.77 -3.24 8.50
N ASP A 15 10.48 -2.94 9.59
CA ASP A 15 11.43 -3.86 10.21
C ASP A 15 10.73 -5.13 10.72
N ALA A 16 9.57 -4.98 11.38
CA ALA A 16 8.76 -6.12 11.83
C ALA A 16 8.30 -7.00 10.65
N TYR A 17 7.89 -6.37 9.54
CA TYR A 17 7.56 -7.09 8.32
C TYR A 17 8.77 -7.84 7.73
N GLN A 18 9.94 -7.21 7.67
CA GLN A 18 11.15 -7.84 7.15
C GLN A 18 11.57 -9.05 7.99
N LEU A 19 11.40 -8.99 9.31
CA LEU A 19 11.70 -10.07 10.23
C LEU A 19 10.61 -11.14 10.32
N ASP A 20 9.48 -10.98 9.63
CA ASP A 20 8.28 -11.79 9.75
C ASP A 20 7.76 -11.87 11.21
N ASP A 21 8.01 -10.82 11.98
CA ASP A 21 7.53 -10.69 13.36
C ASP A 21 6.12 -10.11 13.38
N ARG A 22 5.13 -10.98 13.28
CA ARG A 22 3.72 -10.60 13.11
C ARG A 22 3.10 -10.01 14.36
N ASP A 23 3.54 -10.44 15.52
CA ASP A 23 3.04 -9.92 16.79
C ASP A 23 3.53 -8.48 16.99
N THR A 24 4.82 -8.23 16.76
CA THR A 24 5.38 -6.87 16.79
C THR A 24 4.76 -5.99 15.70
N TYR A 25 4.57 -6.52 14.49
CA TYR A 25 3.88 -5.79 13.43
C TYR A 25 2.49 -5.32 13.86
N ALA A 26 1.67 -6.24 14.40
CA ALA A 26 0.31 -5.94 14.82
C ALA A 26 0.24 -4.88 15.92
N GLU A 27 1.16 -4.97 16.89
CA GLU A 27 1.26 -4.00 17.97
C GLU A 27 1.68 -2.62 17.47
N VAL A 28 2.76 -2.56 16.70
CA VAL A 28 3.30 -1.29 16.18
C VAL A 28 2.31 -0.63 15.23
N MET A 29 1.67 -1.41 14.34
CA MET A 29 0.69 -0.86 13.40
C MET A 29 -0.54 -0.30 14.13
N ARG A 30 -1.02 -0.96 15.17
CA ARG A 30 -2.11 -0.45 16.00
C ARG A 30 -1.73 0.87 16.67
N ASN A 31 -0.56 0.91 17.28
CA ASN A 31 -0.05 2.13 17.90
C ASN A 31 0.14 3.26 16.88
N TYR A 32 0.57 2.93 15.67
CA TYR A 32 0.71 3.89 14.59
C TYR A 32 -0.64 4.48 14.18
N GLN A 33 -1.65 3.62 13.98
CA GLN A 33 -3.01 4.06 13.65
C GLN A 33 -3.59 4.94 14.76
N ASP A 34 -3.49 4.53 16.01
CA ASP A 34 -3.96 5.30 17.16
C ASP A 34 -3.25 6.66 17.24
N TYR A 35 -1.96 6.69 17.00
CA TYR A 35 -1.20 7.94 16.99
C TYR A 35 -1.69 8.91 15.89
N VAL A 36 -1.87 8.44 14.67
CA VAL A 36 -2.34 9.32 13.59
C VAL A 36 -3.78 9.77 13.80
N ILE A 37 -4.64 8.95 14.38
CA ILE A 37 -6.01 9.34 14.74
C ILE A 37 -6.00 10.52 15.72
N LEU A 38 -5.13 10.47 16.72
CA LEU A 38 -5.07 11.47 17.77
C LEU A 38 -4.33 12.74 17.38
N VAL A 39 -3.27 12.62 16.58
CA VAL A 39 -2.30 13.70 16.36
C VAL A 39 -2.32 14.24 14.93
N CYS A 40 -2.58 13.40 13.95
CA CYS A 40 -2.53 13.76 12.55
C CYS A 40 -3.57 12.99 11.72
N PHE A 41 -4.84 13.13 12.09
CA PHE A 41 -5.95 12.40 11.47
C PHE A 41 -5.96 12.42 9.93
N PRO A 42 -5.55 13.51 9.23
CA PRO A 42 -5.46 13.51 7.77
C PRO A 42 -4.57 12.41 7.17
N LEU A 43 -3.64 11.83 7.94
CA LEU A 43 -2.79 10.71 7.50
C LEU A 43 -3.38 9.34 7.79
N TYR A 44 -4.56 9.25 8.39
CA TYR A 44 -5.15 7.96 8.75
C TYR A 44 -5.36 7.05 7.53
N GLY A 45 -5.90 7.59 6.45
CA GLY A 45 -6.08 6.81 5.21
C GLY A 45 -4.78 6.32 4.60
N ASP A 46 -3.70 7.08 4.71
CA ASP A 46 -2.37 6.67 4.25
C ASP A 46 -1.87 5.45 5.03
N VAL A 47 -2.03 5.48 6.35
CA VAL A 47 -1.60 4.37 7.23
C VAL A 47 -2.46 3.12 7.01
N VAL A 48 -3.77 3.28 6.84
CA VAL A 48 -4.69 2.16 6.54
C VAL A 48 -4.35 1.52 5.19
N HIS A 49 -4.05 2.32 4.17
CA HIS A 49 -3.62 1.80 2.87
C HIS A 49 -2.40 0.90 3.01
N ILE A 50 -1.37 1.37 3.71
CA ILE A 50 -0.14 0.61 3.94
C ILE A 50 -0.38 -0.63 4.79
N ASP A 51 -1.24 -0.58 5.80
CA ASP A 51 -1.58 -1.76 6.61
C ASP A 51 -2.16 -2.89 5.72
N HIS A 52 -3.09 -2.57 4.83
CA HIS A 52 -3.63 -3.57 3.91
C HIS A 52 -2.57 -4.12 2.94
N VAL A 53 -1.65 -3.29 2.47
CA VAL A 53 -0.52 -3.77 1.64
C VAL A 53 0.32 -4.79 2.40
N TYR A 54 0.73 -4.49 3.63
CA TYR A 54 1.50 -5.42 4.46
C TYR A 54 0.74 -6.70 4.78
N ARG A 55 -0.54 -6.60 5.15
CA ARG A 55 -1.37 -7.77 5.42
C ARG A 55 -1.46 -8.70 4.21
N GLY A 56 -1.60 -8.12 3.03
CA GLY A 56 -1.59 -8.89 1.79
C GLY A 56 -0.23 -9.56 1.52
N LEU A 57 0.88 -8.87 1.80
CA LEU A 57 2.23 -9.43 1.68
C LEU A 57 2.47 -10.56 2.68
N PHE A 58 1.99 -10.45 3.92
CA PHE A 58 2.01 -11.56 4.88
C PHE A 58 1.17 -12.74 4.39
N ALA A 59 -0.03 -12.49 3.84
CA ALA A 59 -0.86 -13.54 3.27
C ALA A 59 -0.15 -14.30 2.15
N LEU A 60 0.61 -13.60 1.29
CA LEU A 60 1.42 -14.25 0.25
C LEU A 60 2.54 -15.12 0.83
N ARG A 61 3.17 -14.70 1.93
CA ARG A 61 4.13 -15.55 2.66
C ARG A 61 3.48 -16.84 3.17
N ASP A 62 2.20 -16.77 3.56
CA ASP A 62 1.41 -17.92 4.00
C ASP A 62 0.79 -18.71 2.84
N ARG A 63 1.05 -18.31 1.60
CA ARG A 63 0.45 -18.88 0.39
C ARG A 63 -1.07 -18.75 0.35
N ASP A 64 -1.62 -17.77 1.06
CA ASP A 64 -3.05 -17.43 1.03
C ASP A 64 -3.30 -16.33 0.00
N THR A 65 -3.32 -16.70 -1.27
CA THR A 65 -3.55 -15.79 -2.39
C THR A 65 -4.94 -15.15 -2.33
N LYS A 66 -5.92 -15.88 -1.81
CA LYS A 66 -7.29 -15.36 -1.66
C LYS A 66 -7.32 -14.18 -0.69
N LEU A 67 -6.70 -14.32 0.47
CA LEU A 67 -6.59 -13.23 1.44
C LEU A 67 -5.76 -12.08 0.88
N ALA A 68 -4.65 -12.38 0.20
CA ALA A 68 -3.82 -11.34 -0.43
C ALA A 68 -4.60 -10.48 -1.43
N ARG A 69 -5.46 -11.10 -2.27
CA ARG A 69 -6.35 -10.35 -3.18
C ARG A 69 -7.35 -9.48 -2.42
N LEU A 70 -7.95 -10.00 -1.36
CA LEU A 70 -8.88 -9.22 -0.55
C LEU A 70 -8.20 -8.01 0.09
N GLU A 71 -7.00 -8.17 0.61
CA GLU A 71 -6.23 -7.07 1.19
C GLU A 71 -5.83 -6.04 0.13
N LEU A 72 -5.47 -6.48 -1.08
CA LEU A 72 -5.20 -5.55 -2.19
C LEU A 72 -6.42 -4.69 -2.52
N LEU A 73 -7.60 -5.28 -2.61
CA LEU A 73 -8.84 -4.55 -2.91
C LEU A 73 -9.19 -3.56 -1.79
N LYS A 74 -8.97 -3.93 -0.55
CA LYS A 74 -9.13 -3.01 0.60
C LYS A 74 -8.11 -1.86 0.54
N ALA A 75 -6.86 -2.15 0.17
CA ALA A 75 -5.84 -1.12 -0.01
C ALA A 75 -6.23 -0.11 -1.09
N GLY A 76 -6.98 -0.53 -2.10
CA GLY A 76 -7.51 0.34 -3.17
C GLY A 76 -8.66 1.24 -2.74
N ARG A 77 -9.24 1.03 -1.57
CA ARG A 77 -10.39 1.79 -1.02
C ARG A 77 -10.11 2.29 0.41
N PRO A 78 -9.00 2.99 0.64
CA PRO A 78 -8.70 3.50 1.97
C PRO A 78 -9.66 4.62 2.36
N PRO A 79 -9.79 4.92 3.66
CA PRO A 79 -10.35 6.20 4.09
C PRO A 79 -9.57 7.38 3.48
N ALA A 80 -10.11 8.59 3.59
CA ALA A 80 -9.42 9.77 3.10
C ALA A 80 -8.02 9.89 3.72
N GLY A 81 -7.02 10.06 2.88
CA GLY A 81 -5.62 10.27 3.25
C GLY A 81 -5.07 11.52 2.59
N THR A 82 -3.94 12.02 3.06
CA THR A 82 -3.30 13.23 2.52
C THR A 82 -2.25 12.90 1.48
N LEU A 83 -1.28 12.07 1.83
CA LEU A 83 -0.14 11.78 0.95
C LEU A 83 -0.55 10.90 -0.24
N ILE A 84 -1.40 9.92 -0.02
CA ILE A 84 -1.85 9.00 -1.06
C ILE A 84 -2.55 9.70 -2.23
N LYS A 85 -3.18 10.86 -1.98
CA LYS A 85 -3.78 11.67 -3.05
C LYS A 85 -2.76 12.15 -4.07
N PHE A 86 -1.56 12.48 -3.62
CA PHE A 86 -0.50 13.04 -4.45
C PHE A 86 0.51 11.97 -4.89
N LEU A 87 0.91 11.11 -3.98
CA LEU A 87 1.94 10.11 -4.25
C LEU A 87 1.40 8.86 -4.97
N GLY A 88 0.09 8.63 -4.85
CA GLY A 88 -0.54 7.43 -5.39
C GLY A 88 -0.36 6.20 -4.50
N PRO A 89 -0.82 5.04 -5.01
CA PRO A 89 -0.80 3.80 -4.24
C PRO A 89 0.61 3.24 -4.07
N ASN A 90 0.81 2.49 -2.99
CA ASN A 90 1.91 1.52 -2.93
C ASN A 90 1.54 0.30 -3.77
N CYS A 91 2.40 -0.08 -4.71
CA CYS A 91 2.14 -1.16 -5.65
C CYS A 91 2.95 -2.44 -5.36
N MET A 92 3.55 -2.57 -4.19
CA MET A 92 4.37 -3.75 -3.85
C MET A 92 3.53 -5.03 -3.87
N LEU A 93 2.37 -5.03 -3.20
CA LEU A 93 1.46 -6.18 -3.20
C LEU A 93 0.91 -6.47 -4.61
N ALA A 94 0.53 -5.42 -5.35
CA ALA A 94 0.08 -5.57 -6.73
C ALA A 94 1.15 -6.21 -7.61
N SER A 95 2.41 -5.79 -7.47
CA SER A 95 3.55 -6.37 -8.19
C SER A 95 3.72 -7.85 -7.89
N GLU A 96 3.68 -8.25 -6.62
CA GLU A 96 3.82 -9.66 -6.23
C GLU A 96 2.64 -10.50 -6.74
N LEU A 97 1.41 -9.99 -6.67
CA LEU A 97 0.23 -10.69 -7.21
C LEU A 97 0.28 -10.82 -8.73
N LEU A 98 0.82 -9.84 -9.46
CA LEU A 98 1.03 -9.97 -10.91
C LEU A 98 2.03 -11.08 -11.25
N LYS A 99 3.08 -11.25 -10.46
CA LYS A 99 4.04 -12.36 -10.63
C LYS A 99 3.35 -13.72 -10.50
N ASP A 100 2.32 -13.80 -9.65
CA ASP A 100 1.50 -15.00 -9.44
C ASP A 100 0.35 -15.13 -10.46
N GLY A 101 0.24 -14.22 -11.42
CA GLY A 101 -0.80 -14.26 -12.46
C GLY A 101 -2.16 -13.69 -12.06
N GLU A 102 -2.26 -13.03 -10.92
CA GLU A 102 -3.51 -12.47 -10.36
C GLU A 102 -3.89 -11.13 -11.00
N ARG A 103 -4.02 -11.10 -12.32
CA ARG A 103 -4.21 -9.87 -13.10
C ARG A 103 -5.53 -9.16 -12.84
N GLU A 104 -6.63 -9.91 -12.71
CA GLU A 104 -7.96 -9.30 -12.53
C GLU A 104 -8.03 -8.50 -11.23
N ALA A 105 -7.57 -9.07 -10.12
CA ALA A 105 -7.54 -8.37 -8.84
C ALA A 105 -6.69 -7.09 -8.90
N VAL A 106 -5.56 -7.15 -9.61
CA VAL A 106 -4.71 -5.97 -9.78
C VAL A 106 -5.36 -4.92 -10.68
N LEU A 107 -6.05 -5.32 -11.74
CA LEU A 107 -6.81 -4.38 -12.58
C LEU A 107 -7.92 -3.69 -11.78
N ASP A 108 -8.65 -4.42 -10.95
CA ASP A 108 -9.66 -3.85 -10.07
C ASP A 108 -9.06 -2.85 -9.09
N PHE A 109 -7.92 -3.21 -8.48
CA PHE A 109 -7.15 -2.30 -7.62
C PHE A 109 -6.77 -1.01 -8.35
N MET A 110 -6.28 -1.10 -9.58
CA MET A 110 -5.92 0.07 -10.38
C MET A 110 -7.13 0.97 -10.66
N VAL A 111 -8.29 0.37 -10.93
CA VAL A 111 -9.54 1.13 -11.09
C VAL A 111 -9.93 1.84 -9.78
N TYR A 112 -9.81 1.16 -8.63
CA TYR A 112 -10.10 1.76 -7.33
C TYR A 112 -9.17 2.93 -6.99
N CYS A 113 -7.91 2.88 -7.41
CA CYS A 113 -6.96 3.97 -7.20
C CYS A 113 -7.42 5.31 -7.82
N LYS A 114 -8.28 5.28 -8.83
CA LYS A 114 -8.90 6.49 -9.38
C LYS A 114 -9.74 7.24 -8.35
N GLY A 115 -10.24 6.57 -7.33
CA GLY A 115 -11.06 7.17 -6.29
C GLY A 115 -10.29 8.10 -5.34
N PHE A 116 -9.00 7.89 -5.16
CA PHE A 116 -8.19 8.71 -4.25
C PHE A 116 -7.01 9.43 -4.93
N TRP A 117 -6.47 8.88 -6.01
CA TRP A 117 -5.31 9.48 -6.69
C TRP A 117 -5.73 10.64 -7.57
N LEU A 118 -5.27 11.85 -7.25
CA LEU A 118 -5.75 13.07 -7.89
C LEU A 118 -5.31 13.20 -9.35
N LEU A 119 -6.18 13.80 -10.16
CA LEU A 119 -5.84 14.37 -11.45
C LEU A 119 -5.05 15.68 -11.24
N PRO A 120 -4.09 16.00 -12.13
CA PRO A 120 -3.66 15.24 -13.33
C PRO A 120 -2.62 14.17 -13.03
N ILE A 121 -2.15 14.01 -11.79
CA ILE A 121 -0.98 13.19 -11.42
C ILE A 121 -1.16 11.74 -11.87
N ARG A 122 -2.31 11.13 -11.60
CA ARG A 122 -2.58 9.73 -11.96
C ARG A 122 -2.52 9.44 -13.47
N VAL A 123 -2.81 10.43 -14.31
CA VAL A 123 -2.83 10.20 -15.77
C VAL A 123 -1.45 9.97 -16.37
N PHE A 124 -0.37 10.33 -15.66
CA PHE A 124 0.98 10.05 -16.11
C PHE A 124 1.41 8.60 -15.87
N HIS A 125 0.67 7.85 -15.04
CA HIS A 125 1.05 6.50 -14.63
C HIS A 125 -0.04 5.47 -14.84
N LEU A 126 -1.23 5.73 -14.31
CA LEU A 126 -2.30 4.73 -14.19
C LEU A 126 -2.77 4.14 -15.53
N PRO A 127 -3.01 4.94 -16.59
CA PRO A 127 -3.41 4.38 -17.89
C PRO A 127 -2.38 3.45 -18.50
N GLU A 128 -1.09 3.77 -18.35
CA GLU A 128 -0.01 2.95 -18.87
C GLU A 128 0.11 1.64 -18.07
N TRP A 129 0.00 1.69 -16.77
CA TRP A 129 0.00 0.49 -15.93
C TRP A 129 -1.16 -0.45 -16.30
N ILE A 130 -2.37 0.09 -16.42
CA ILE A 130 -3.57 -0.68 -16.82
C ILE A 130 -3.36 -1.33 -18.20
N ARG A 131 -2.86 -0.57 -19.17
CA ARG A 131 -2.59 -1.07 -20.51
C ARG A 131 -1.58 -2.21 -20.50
N THR A 132 -0.48 -2.05 -19.77
CA THR A 132 0.58 -3.06 -19.64
C THR A 132 0.03 -4.34 -19.01
N ILE A 133 -0.75 -4.23 -17.94
CA ILE A 133 -1.36 -5.38 -17.27
C ILE A 133 -2.34 -6.12 -18.22
N LYS A 134 -3.18 -5.38 -18.93
CA LYS A 134 -4.10 -5.96 -19.92
C LYS A 134 -3.40 -6.71 -21.04
N ARG A 135 -2.20 -6.29 -21.42
CA ARG A 135 -1.37 -6.97 -22.43
C ARG A 135 -0.62 -8.17 -21.88
N GLY A 136 -0.76 -8.48 -20.60
CA GLY A 136 -0.07 -9.59 -19.97
C GLY A 136 1.33 -9.24 -19.44
N GLY A 137 1.73 -7.96 -19.43
CA GLY A 137 3.03 -7.50 -18.97
C GLY A 137 3.05 -7.12 -17.48
N MET A 138 4.25 -6.71 -17.04
CA MET A 138 4.51 -6.17 -15.71
C MET A 138 4.80 -4.66 -15.86
N PRO A 139 4.00 -3.78 -15.26
CA PRO A 139 4.29 -2.36 -15.29
C PRO A 139 5.59 -2.01 -14.55
N ASP A 140 6.25 -0.96 -15.01
CA ASP A 140 7.26 -0.28 -14.21
C ASP A 140 6.55 0.68 -13.24
N PHE A 141 6.40 0.24 -11.99
CA PHE A 141 5.76 1.05 -10.95
C PHE A 141 6.68 2.16 -10.41
N GLY A 142 7.98 2.12 -10.74
CA GLY A 142 8.93 3.12 -10.27
C GLY A 142 8.93 3.27 -8.75
N ARG A 143 8.85 4.50 -8.27
CA ARG A 143 8.82 4.81 -6.83
C ARG A 143 7.58 4.25 -6.11
N ASN A 144 6.50 3.97 -6.83
CA ASN A 144 5.27 3.44 -6.24
C ASN A 144 5.41 2.01 -5.71
N LEU A 145 6.51 1.30 -6.00
CA LEU A 145 6.82 0.04 -5.32
C LEU A 145 7.13 0.22 -3.84
N ARG A 146 7.60 1.40 -3.42
CA ARG A 146 8.06 1.63 -2.04
C ARG A 146 7.42 2.82 -1.36
N VAL A 147 6.54 3.54 -2.04
CA VAL A 147 5.92 4.73 -1.46
C VAL A 147 5.20 4.38 -0.17
N GLY A 148 5.44 5.15 0.86
CA GLY A 148 4.80 5.00 2.17
C GLY A 148 5.32 3.86 3.05
N LEU A 149 6.25 3.02 2.57
CA LEU A 149 6.82 1.95 3.40
C LEU A 149 7.85 2.50 4.39
N THR A 150 8.74 3.34 3.91
CA THR A 150 9.74 4.02 4.72
C THR A 150 9.88 5.45 4.24
N LEU A 151 10.09 6.40 5.15
CA LEU A 151 10.20 7.81 4.79
C LEU A 151 11.65 8.26 4.56
N ASP A 152 12.64 7.50 5.04
CA ASP A 152 14.07 7.88 5.01
C ASP A 152 15.00 6.80 4.42
N ARG A 153 14.49 5.79 3.74
CA ARG A 153 15.32 4.71 3.20
C ARG A 153 15.14 4.51 1.70
#